data_4e52594ff8565137228ce3cdd9b76f19
#
_entry.id   4e52594ff8565137228ce3cdd9b76f19
#
_cell.length_a   1.000
_cell.length_b   1.000
_cell.length_c   1.000
_cell.angle_alpha   90.00
_cell.angle_beta   90.00
_cell.angle_gamma   90.00
#
_symmetry.space_group_name_H-M   'P 1'
#
loop_
_entity.id
_entity.type
_entity.pdbx_description
1 polymer ?
#
loop_
_entity_poly.entity_id
_entity_poly.type
_entity_poly.pdbx_seq_one_letter_code
_entity_poly.pdbx_strand_id
1 'polypeptide(L)'
;ILDFSPNLGQANAWQSLGVVAKPGETINIYVGTEEGRAHTKYEVLFTQNYAESGTWNLGTVQIGNGKNEVTVPSGKFNMDVEKGGNVYIRPVSGWYEQQKINVRVSGGSKIPHLNVNNIITDSNKQEEAKNLIREYIRNLKLYVSDLPSLYPTVEDKENNQYKYDEKTAVLNSTEIESERVMLTLSATEVLTGIT
;
A
#
# COMPACT_ATOMS: atom_id res chain seq x y z
N ILE A 1 12.73 -1.87 5.80
CA ILE A 1 13.25 -3.20 5.42
C ILE A 1 12.04 -4.09 5.19
N LEU A 2 11.93 -4.68 3.99
CA LEU A 2 10.91 -5.67 3.70
C LEU A 2 11.49 -7.08 3.92
N ASP A 3 10.71 -7.92 4.54
CA ASP A 3 11.04 -9.32 4.78
C ASP A 3 10.13 -10.21 3.93
N PHE A 4 10.69 -10.85 2.91
CA PHE A 4 9.98 -11.81 2.06
C PHE A 4 10.07 -13.24 2.61
N SER A 5 10.22 -13.40 3.92
CA SER A 5 10.29 -14.72 4.50
C SER A 5 8.99 -15.51 4.28
N PRO A 6 9.08 -16.82 4.05
CA PRO A 6 7.91 -17.67 3.78
C PRO A 6 6.92 -17.77 4.95
N ASN A 7 7.24 -17.22 6.11
CA ASN A 7 6.39 -17.23 7.29
C ASN A 7 5.15 -16.31 7.21
N LEU A 8 5.08 -15.41 6.25
CA LEU A 8 3.91 -14.56 5.98
C LEU A 8 2.88 -15.26 5.07
N GLY A 9 2.79 -16.57 5.13
CA GLY A 9 1.64 -17.37 4.67
C GLY A 9 1.68 -17.87 3.24
N GLN A 10 2.33 -17.23 2.29
CA GLN A 10 2.47 -17.74 0.93
C GLN A 10 3.78 -17.29 0.30
N ALA A 11 4.42 -18.23 -0.36
CA ALA A 11 5.67 -18.08 -1.07
C ALA A 11 5.68 -17.05 -2.22
N ASN A 12 4.67 -16.30 -2.42
CA ASN A 12 4.55 -15.21 -3.40
C ASN A 12 3.82 -14.00 -2.79
N ALA A 13 3.87 -13.87 -1.47
CA ALA A 13 3.16 -12.79 -0.79
C ALA A 13 3.69 -11.43 -1.25
N TRP A 14 2.79 -10.61 -1.74
CA TRP A 14 3.05 -9.21 -2.00
C TRP A 14 3.32 -8.48 -0.69
N GLN A 15 4.37 -7.67 -0.69
CA GLN A 15 4.69 -6.79 0.44
C GLN A 15 4.28 -5.37 0.12
N SER A 16 3.57 -4.74 1.04
CA SER A 16 3.20 -3.34 0.89
C SER A 16 4.41 -2.41 0.97
N LEU A 17 4.41 -1.39 0.15
CA LEU A 17 5.35 -0.28 0.25
C LEU A 17 4.83 0.87 1.14
N GLY A 18 3.63 0.73 1.71
CA GLY A 18 3.02 1.71 2.61
C GLY A 18 2.63 3.02 1.93
N VAL A 19 2.48 3.00 0.61
CA VAL A 19 2.09 4.15 -0.18
C VAL A 19 0.98 3.81 -1.15
N VAL A 20 0.21 4.83 -1.50
CA VAL A 20 -0.74 4.83 -2.62
C VAL A 20 -0.29 5.86 -3.65
N ALA A 21 -0.54 5.59 -4.90
CA ALA A 21 -0.11 6.45 -5.99
C ALA A 21 -1.23 6.68 -7.01
N LYS A 22 -1.28 7.90 -7.55
CA LYS A 22 -2.29 8.33 -8.52
C LYS A 22 -2.01 7.75 -9.89
N PRO A 23 -3.05 7.59 -10.75
CA PRO A 23 -2.84 7.23 -12.14
C PRO A 23 -1.92 8.22 -12.84
N GLY A 24 -0.92 7.71 -13.56
CA GLY A 24 0.06 8.52 -14.30
C GLY A 24 1.11 9.24 -13.43
N GLU A 25 1.04 9.13 -12.12
CA GLU A 25 2.09 9.66 -11.24
C GLU A 25 3.40 8.90 -11.45
N THR A 26 4.52 9.60 -11.34
CA THR A 26 5.84 8.96 -11.35
C THR A 26 6.36 8.83 -9.92
N ILE A 27 6.66 7.61 -9.52
CA ILE A 27 7.27 7.28 -8.24
C ILE A 27 8.66 6.70 -8.45
N ASN A 28 9.57 6.92 -7.50
CA ASN A 28 10.90 6.31 -7.52
C ASN A 28 10.97 5.21 -6.45
N ILE A 29 11.33 4.01 -6.86
CA ILE A 29 11.52 2.86 -5.98
C ILE A 29 12.99 2.48 -5.99
N TYR A 30 13.63 2.59 -4.84
CA TYR A 30 15.03 2.23 -4.64
C TYR A 30 15.09 0.87 -3.96
N VAL A 31 15.65 -0.11 -4.65
CA VAL A 31 15.80 -1.47 -4.12
C VAL A 31 17.27 -1.73 -3.87
N GLY A 32 17.60 -1.93 -2.59
CA GLY A 32 18.93 -2.33 -2.14
C GLY A 32 18.96 -3.83 -1.86
N THR A 33 20.03 -4.47 -2.26
CA THR A 33 20.32 -5.86 -1.90
C THR A 33 21.60 -5.92 -1.09
N GLU A 34 21.67 -6.84 -0.13
CA GLU A 34 22.92 -7.18 0.51
C GLU A 34 23.84 -7.93 -0.48
N GLU A 35 25.12 -7.73 -0.35
CA GLU A 35 26.15 -8.35 -1.21
C GLU A 35 25.99 -9.88 -1.23
N GLY A 36 25.96 -10.48 -2.44
CA GLY A 36 25.90 -11.92 -2.63
C GLY A 36 24.52 -12.54 -2.79
N ARG A 37 23.44 -11.75 -2.87
CA ARG A 37 22.07 -12.26 -3.07
C ARG A 37 21.60 -12.20 -4.54
N ALA A 38 20.90 -13.28 -4.93
CA ALA A 38 20.61 -13.60 -6.34
C ALA A 38 19.40 -12.86 -6.95
N HIS A 39 18.60 -12.10 -6.18
CA HIS A 39 17.42 -11.44 -6.76
C HIS A 39 17.82 -10.13 -7.40
N THR A 40 17.56 -10.04 -8.67
CA THR A 40 17.82 -8.85 -9.48
C THR A 40 16.55 -8.27 -10.09
N LYS A 41 15.41 -8.97 -9.94
CA LYS A 41 14.14 -8.59 -10.56
C LYS A 41 12.99 -8.70 -9.58
N TYR A 42 12.16 -7.67 -9.58
CA TYR A 42 10.97 -7.55 -8.76
C TYR A 42 9.79 -7.14 -9.61
N GLU A 43 8.59 -7.49 -9.16
CA GLU A 43 7.34 -6.95 -9.69
C GLU A 43 6.77 -5.95 -8.71
N VAL A 44 6.29 -4.84 -9.23
CA VAL A 44 5.50 -3.83 -8.51
C VAL A 44 4.07 -3.95 -8.97
N LEU A 45 3.14 -4.12 -8.05
CA LEU A 45 1.71 -4.20 -8.29
C LEU A 45 1.04 -2.92 -7.84
N PHE A 46 0.14 -2.42 -8.66
CA PHE A 46 -0.82 -1.36 -8.30
C PHE A 46 -2.20 -1.97 -8.14
N THR A 47 -2.88 -1.65 -7.04
CA THR A 47 -4.17 -2.26 -6.72
C THR A 47 -5.02 -1.36 -5.84
N GLN A 48 -6.33 -1.59 -5.83
CA GLN A 48 -7.27 -0.89 -4.97
C GLN A 48 -8.19 -1.88 -4.27
N ASN A 49 -8.62 -1.51 -3.06
CA ASN A 49 -9.76 -2.13 -2.42
C ASN A 49 -11.03 -1.48 -2.96
N TYR A 50 -11.82 -2.26 -3.67
CA TYR A 50 -13.15 -1.85 -4.07
C TYR A 50 -14.18 -2.60 -3.21
N ALA A 51 -15.15 -1.89 -2.66
CA ALA A 51 -16.02 -2.35 -1.57
C ALA A 51 -16.74 -3.69 -1.81
N GLU A 52 -16.95 -4.10 -3.06
CA GLU A 52 -17.74 -5.29 -3.37
C GLU A 52 -16.94 -6.47 -3.93
N SER A 53 -15.70 -6.26 -4.32
CA SER A 53 -14.94 -7.26 -5.09
C SER A 53 -13.53 -7.54 -4.63
N GLY A 54 -13.11 -6.94 -3.54
CA GLY A 54 -11.76 -7.13 -3.00
C GLY A 54 -10.67 -6.38 -3.78
N THR A 55 -9.47 -6.89 -3.69
CA THR A 55 -8.28 -6.25 -4.27
C THR A 55 -8.16 -6.55 -5.75
N TRP A 56 -8.03 -5.52 -6.57
CA TRP A 56 -7.94 -5.62 -8.02
C TRP A 56 -6.51 -5.36 -8.49
N ASN A 57 -6.04 -6.20 -9.40
CA ASN A 57 -4.79 -5.94 -10.11
C ASN A 57 -5.04 -4.87 -11.18
N LEU A 58 -4.53 -3.68 -10.95
CA LEU A 58 -4.67 -2.54 -11.87
C LEU A 58 -3.40 -2.27 -12.67
N GLY A 59 -2.44 -3.16 -12.60
CA GLY A 59 -1.21 -3.15 -13.39
C GLY A 59 0.00 -3.64 -12.64
N THR A 60 0.95 -4.20 -13.36
CA THR A 60 2.23 -4.68 -12.84
C THR A 60 3.37 -4.10 -13.67
N VAL A 61 4.47 -3.75 -13.00
CA VAL A 61 5.70 -3.26 -13.63
C VAL A 61 6.88 -4.05 -13.08
N GLN A 62 7.79 -4.49 -13.93
CA GLN A 62 9.04 -5.11 -13.49
C GLN A 62 10.11 -4.05 -13.21
N ILE A 63 10.82 -4.23 -12.11
CA ILE A 63 11.93 -3.37 -11.68
C ILE A 63 13.15 -4.21 -11.30
N GLY A 64 14.29 -3.54 -11.20
CA GLY A 64 15.57 -4.15 -10.78
C GLY A 64 16.10 -3.57 -9.47
N ASN A 65 17.35 -3.95 -9.16
CA ASN A 65 18.11 -3.33 -8.08
C ASN A 65 18.46 -1.86 -8.38
N GLY A 66 18.66 -1.07 -7.36
CA GLY A 66 18.99 0.34 -7.47
C GLY A 66 17.76 1.23 -7.64
N LYS A 67 17.94 2.36 -8.32
CA LYS A 67 16.88 3.33 -8.59
C LYS A 67 16.03 2.89 -9.78
N ASN A 68 14.73 2.82 -9.55
CA ASN A 68 13.74 2.57 -10.58
C ASN A 68 12.74 3.72 -10.60
N GLU A 69 12.56 4.34 -11.75
CA GLU A 69 11.50 5.30 -11.98
C GLU A 69 10.31 4.57 -12.59
N VAL A 70 9.18 4.63 -11.90
CA VAL A 70 7.99 3.86 -12.25
C VAL A 70 6.83 4.83 -12.47
N THR A 71 6.28 4.80 -13.68
CA THR A 71 5.03 5.50 -13.97
C THR A 71 3.85 4.61 -13.59
N VAL A 72 3.01 5.09 -12.70
CA VAL A 72 1.79 4.40 -12.27
C VAL A 72 0.85 4.23 -13.47
N PRO A 73 0.30 3.03 -13.70
CA PRO A 73 -0.66 2.83 -14.78
C PRO A 73 -1.80 3.84 -14.70
N SER A 74 -2.18 4.38 -15.85
CA SER A 74 -3.22 5.41 -15.97
C SER A 74 -4.41 4.93 -16.79
N GLY A 75 -5.50 5.70 -16.74
CA GLY A 75 -6.78 5.38 -17.37
C GLY A 75 -7.68 4.55 -16.47
N LYS A 76 -8.86 4.22 -16.98
CA LYS A 76 -9.86 3.46 -16.23
C LYS A 76 -9.67 1.96 -16.43
N PHE A 77 -9.88 1.19 -15.37
CA PHE A 77 -10.02 -0.26 -15.43
C PHE A 77 -11.43 -0.64 -15.90
N ASN A 78 -12.44 0.05 -15.37
CA ASN A 78 -13.84 -0.02 -15.81
C ASN A 78 -14.48 1.38 -15.67
N MET A 79 -15.80 1.48 -15.77
CA MET A 79 -16.51 2.78 -15.70
C MET A 79 -16.28 3.52 -14.38
N ASP A 80 -16.05 2.78 -13.29
CA ASP A 80 -16.07 3.32 -11.93
C ASP A 80 -14.70 3.28 -11.24
N VAL A 81 -13.74 2.53 -11.79
CA VAL A 81 -12.43 2.32 -11.16
C VAL A 81 -11.30 2.85 -12.02
N GLU A 82 -10.60 3.84 -11.53
CA GLU A 82 -9.35 4.32 -12.13
C GLU A 82 -8.19 3.38 -11.78
N LYS A 83 -7.17 3.33 -12.62
CA LYS A 83 -5.92 2.64 -12.32
C LYS A 83 -5.11 3.42 -11.29
N GLY A 84 -4.13 2.78 -10.69
CA GLY A 84 -3.37 3.33 -9.56
C GLY A 84 -3.79 2.71 -8.23
N GLY A 85 -3.39 3.29 -7.12
CA GLY A 85 -3.74 2.83 -5.78
C GLY A 85 -2.56 2.34 -4.97
N ASN A 86 -2.79 1.33 -4.13
CA ASN A 86 -1.78 0.75 -3.25
C ASN A 86 -0.63 0.14 -4.04
N VAL A 87 0.58 0.33 -3.57
CA VAL A 87 1.81 -0.14 -4.21
C VAL A 87 2.39 -1.30 -3.42
N TYR A 88 2.51 -2.44 -4.07
CA TYR A 88 3.09 -3.67 -3.51
C TYR A 88 4.28 -4.11 -4.33
N ILE A 89 5.18 -4.86 -3.72
CA ILE A 89 6.36 -5.44 -4.37
C ILE A 89 6.51 -6.91 -4.02
N ARG A 90 7.03 -7.70 -4.96
CA ARG A 90 7.49 -9.07 -4.73
C ARG A 90 8.71 -9.39 -5.59
N PRO A 91 9.55 -10.37 -5.21
CA PRO A 91 10.56 -10.92 -6.10
C PRO A 91 9.91 -11.75 -7.23
N VAL A 92 10.48 -11.68 -8.45
CA VAL A 92 9.98 -12.43 -9.61
C VAL A 92 10.35 -13.90 -9.54
N SER A 93 11.51 -14.23 -8.95
CA SER A 93 12.00 -15.61 -8.85
C SER A 93 12.90 -15.79 -7.63
N GLY A 94 13.07 -17.04 -7.19
CA GLY A 94 14.01 -17.41 -6.13
C GLY A 94 13.52 -17.08 -4.72
N TRP A 95 12.24 -17.09 -4.49
CA TRP A 95 11.56 -16.83 -3.22
C TRP A 95 11.78 -17.92 -2.14
N TYR A 96 12.60 -18.90 -2.41
CA TYR A 96 12.87 -20.04 -1.50
C TYR A 96 13.74 -19.68 -0.31
N GLU A 97 14.41 -18.54 -0.34
CA GLU A 97 15.30 -18.11 0.72
C GLU A 97 14.74 -16.89 1.41
N GLN A 98 14.84 -16.88 2.74
CA GLN A 98 14.52 -15.70 3.54
C GLN A 98 15.35 -14.51 3.07
N GLN A 99 14.70 -13.50 2.51
CA GLN A 99 15.41 -12.32 2.04
C GLN A 99 14.83 -11.07 2.64
N LYS A 100 15.71 -10.32 3.26
CA LYS A 100 15.43 -8.94 3.68
C LYS A 100 16.01 -8.02 2.64
N ILE A 101 15.20 -7.15 2.10
CA ILE A 101 15.64 -6.11 1.19
C ILE A 101 15.31 -4.74 1.75
N ASN A 102 16.22 -3.79 1.54
CA ASN A 102 15.96 -2.40 1.83
C ASN A 102 15.22 -1.79 0.65
N VAL A 103 14.01 -1.30 0.90
CA VAL A 103 13.24 -0.58 -0.11
C VAL A 103 12.88 0.80 0.41
N ARG A 104 13.09 1.81 -0.44
CA ARG A 104 12.68 3.19 -0.19
C ARG A 104 11.85 3.66 -1.37
N VAL A 105 10.73 4.30 -1.07
CA VAL A 105 9.87 4.93 -2.07
C VAL A 105 9.94 6.44 -1.92
N SER A 106 9.95 7.15 -3.04
CA SER A 106 9.80 8.60 -3.12
C SER A 106 8.72 8.91 -4.15
N GLY A 107 7.77 9.73 -3.79
CA GLY A 107 6.51 9.94 -4.51
C GLY A 107 5.38 9.09 -3.93
N GLY A 108 4.17 9.32 -4.41
CA GLY A 108 2.96 8.77 -3.81
C GLY A 108 2.57 9.43 -2.48
N SER A 109 1.48 8.99 -1.92
CA SER A 109 1.00 9.41 -0.60
C SER A 109 1.18 8.28 0.41
N LYS A 110 1.78 8.58 1.55
CA LYS A 110 1.95 7.59 2.62
C LYS A 110 0.59 7.32 3.28
N ILE A 111 0.22 6.04 3.40
CA ILE A 111 -1.03 5.63 4.04
C ILE A 111 -0.84 5.40 5.55
N PRO A 112 -1.90 5.57 6.37
CA PRO A 112 -1.89 5.15 7.76
C PRO A 112 -1.64 3.65 7.86
N HIS A 113 -0.72 3.26 8.74
CA HIS A 113 -0.33 1.87 8.94
C HIS A 113 -0.24 1.56 10.42
N LEU A 114 -0.91 0.51 10.85
CA LEU A 114 -0.82 -0.04 12.20
C LEU A 114 -0.13 -1.39 12.16
N ASN A 115 1.07 -1.46 12.72
CA ASN A 115 1.76 -2.74 12.90
C ASN A 115 1.67 -3.15 14.36
N VAL A 116 1.00 -4.28 14.60
CA VAL A 116 0.77 -4.84 15.94
C VAL A 116 1.53 -6.15 16.18
N ASN A 117 2.53 -6.44 15.35
CA ASN A 117 3.36 -7.64 15.47
C ASN A 117 4.00 -7.73 16.85
N ASN A 118 3.83 -8.87 17.51
CA ASN A 118 4.40 -9.20 18.82
C ASN A 118 4.06 -8.20 19.95
N ILE A 119 3.04 -7.37 19.77
CA ILE A 119 2.67 -6.34 20.75
C ILE A 119 1.34 -6.65 21.42
N ILE A 120 0.32 -7.01 20.65
CA ILE A 120 -1.04 -7.27 21.19
C ILE A 120 -1.07 -8.51 22.10
N THR A 121 -0.27 -9.51 21.78
CA THR A 121 -0.24 -10.79 22.52
C THR A 121 0.68 -10.76 23.74
N ASP A 122 1.53 -9.75 23.87
CA ASP A 122 2.44 -9.60 25.02
C ASP A 122 1.80 -8.72 26.08
N SER A 123 1.46 -9.34 27.22
CA SER A 123 0.86 -8.65 28.37
C SER A 123 1.73 -7.51 28.93
N ASN A 124 3.04 -7.58 28.73
CA ASN A 124 3.99 -6.55 29.19
C ASN A 124 4.04 -5.33 28.24
N LYS A 125 3.48 -5.45 27.04
CA LYS A 125 3.47 -4.39 26.02
C LYS A 125 2.13 -3.70 25.82
N GLN A 126 1.17 -3.89 26.72
CA GLN A 126 -0.17 -3.34 26.56
C GLN A 126 -0.19 -1.81 26.43
N GLU A 127 0.62 -1.09 27.17
CA GLU A 127 0.68 0.38 27.05
C GLU A 127 1.31 0.81 25.73
N GLU A 128 2.32 0.09 25.25
CA GLU A 128 2.89 0.31 23.92
C GLU A 128 1.83 0.09 22.84
N ALA A 129 1.07 -1.00 22.90
CA ALA A 129 -0.02 -1.28 21.98
C ALA A 129 -1.08 -0.18 21.96
N LYS A 130 -1.52 0.30 23.15
CA LYS A 130 -2.47 1.40 23.27
C LYS A 130 -1.93 2.70 22.63
N ASN A 131 -0.66 3.00 22.80
CA ASN A 131 -0.04 4.20 22.23
C ASN A 131 0.03 4.11 20.72
N LEU A 132 0.41 2.96 20.15
CA LEU A 132 0.42 2.73 18.71
C LEU A 132 -0.98 2.87 18.10
N ILE A 133 -2.00 2.29 18.74
CA ILE A 133 -3.39 2.41 18.30
C ILE A 133 -3.87 3.87 18.34
N ARG A 134 -3.56 4.61 19.40
CA ARG A 134 -3.93 6.03 19.50
C ARG A 134 -3.24 6.87 18.41
N GLU A 135 -1.97 6.61 18.16
CA GLU A 135 -1.23 7.27 17.09
C GLU A 135 -1.79 6.93 15.72
N TYR A 136 -2.08 5.67 15.46
CA TYR A 136 -2.73 5.22 14.23
C TYR A 136 -4.07 5.93 14.02
N ILE A 137 -4.96 5.96 15.03
CA ILE A 137 -6.27 6.63 14.93
C ILE A 137 -6.10 8.11 14.62
N ARG A 138 -5.14 8.78 15.25
CA ARG A 138 -4.84 10.19 14.99
C ARG A 138 -4.40 10.39 13.53
N ASN A 139 -3.49 9.55 13.04
CA ASN A 139 -2.97 9.63 11.69
C ASN A 139 -4.07 9.29 10.66
N LEU A 140 -4.93 8.31 10.96
CA LEU A 140 -6.07 7.95 10.14
C LEU A 140 -7.06 9.12 10.01
N LYS A 141 -7.40 9.80 11.10
CA LYS A 141 -8.26 10.98 11.08
C LYS A 141 -7.71 12.10 10.20
N LEU A 142 -6.43 12.41 10.34
CA LEU A 142 -5.75 13.41 9.50
C LEU A 142 -5.76 12.99 8.03
N TYR A 143 -5.39 11.76 7.75
CA TYR A 143 -5.36 11.24 6.39
C TYR A 143 -6.72 11.31 5.71
N VAL A 144 -7.78 10.86 6.38
CA VAL A 144 -9.15 10.90 5.83
C VAL A 144 -9.62 12.34 5.61
N SER A 145 -9.27 13.26 6.50
CA SER A 145 -9.61 14.69 6.31
C SER A 145 -8.93 15.32 5.09
N ASP A 146 -7.76 14.81 4.73
CA ASP A 146 -6.97 15.36 3.62
C ASP A 146 -7.30 14.71 2.27
N LEU A 147 -7.95 13.53 2.24
CA LEU A 147 -8.25 12.78 1.02
C LEU A 147 -8.91 13.62 -0.08
N PRO A 148 -9.94 14.45 0.19
CA PRO A 148 -10.58 15.24 -0.85
C PRO A 148 -9.65 16.26 -1.54
N SER A 149 -8.62 16.72 -0.84
CA SER A 149 -7.62 17.63 -1.40
C SER A 149 -6.46 16.89 -2.08
N LEU A 150 -6.15 15.67 -1.64
CA LEU A 150 -5.07 14.89 -2.21
C LEU A 150 -5.40 14.38 -3.60
N TYR A 151 -6.61 13.86 -3.80
CA TYR A 151 -7.03 13.35 -5.10
C TYR A 151 -8.56 13.25 -5.22
N PRO A 152 -9.21 14.19 -5.87
CA PRO A 152 -10.61 14.06 -6.26
C PRO A 152 -10.72 13.05 -7.40
N THR A 153 -11.55 12.00 -7.22
CA THR A 153 -11.61 10.85 -8.15
C THR A 153 -12.86 10.82 -9.01
N VAL A 154 -13.89 11.59 -8.67
CA VAL A 154 -15.12 11.70 -9.49
C VAL A 154 -14.88 12.70 -10.62
N GLU A 155 -15.05 12.24 -11.84
CA GLU A 155 -14.98 13.10 -13.02
C GLU A 155 -16.16 14.08 -13.07
N ASP A 156 -15.85 15.36 -13.09
CA ASP A 156 -16.81 16.40 -13.43
C ASP A 156 -16.80 16.58 -14.96
N LYS A 157 -17.79 16.00 -15.63
CA LYS A 157 -17.87 16.00 -17.10
C LYS A 157 -18.01 17.40 -17.70
N GLU A 158 -18.60 18.34 -16.97
CA GLU A 158 -18.78 19.72 -17.44
C GLU A 158 -17.47 20.52 -17.40
N ASN A 159 -16.66 20.28 -16.37
CA ASN A 159 -15.42 21.04 -16.15
C ASN A 159 -14.16 20.20 -16.38
N ASN A 160 -14.29 18.95 -16.78
CA ASN A 160 -13.19 17.99 -16.95
C ASN A 160 -12.30 17.87 -15.67
N GLN A 161 -12.92 17.97 -14.50
CA GLN A 161 -12.29 17.86 -13.20
C GLN A 161 -12.69 16.57 -12.51
N TYR A 162 -11.80 16.08 -11.64
CA TYR A 162 -12.08 14.94 -10.79
C TYR A 162 -12.45 15.40 -9.39
N LYS A 163 -13.50 14.78 -8.82
CA LYS A 163 -13.90 14.99 -7.42
C LYS A 163 -13.63 13.74 -6.63
N TYR A 164 -13.38 13.91 -5.32
CA TYR A 164 -13.23 12.81 -4.40
C TYR A 164 -14.52 11.98 -4.31
N ASP A 165 -14.38 10.66 -4.41
CA ASP A 165 -15.44 9.67 -4.21
C ASP A 165 -14.93 8.58 -3.28
N GLU A 166 -15.56 8.40 -2.12
CA GLU A 166 -15.16 7.42 -1.11
C GLU A 166 -15.18 5.98 -1.61
N LYS A 167 -16.05 5.64 -2.55
CA LYS A 167 -16.20 4.28 -3.06
C LYS A 167 -15.09 3.90 -4.05
N THR A 168 -14.67 4.86 -4.85
CA THR A 168 -13.73 4.65 -5.95
C THR A 168 -12.40 5.36 -5.74
N ALA A 169 -12.21 6.01 -4.60
CA ALA A 169 -11.05 6.82 -4.33
C ALA A 169 -9.76 6.00 -4.35
N VAL A 170 -8.91 6.31 -5.32
CA VAL A 170 -7.61 5.65 -5.54
C VAL A 170 -6.73 5.65 -4.28
N LEU A 171 -6.80 6.71 -3.49
CA LEU A 171 -5.95 6.89 -2.30
C LEU A 171 -6.61 6.46 -1.00
N ASN A 172 -7.88 6.03 -1.03
CA ASN A 172 -8.63 5.72 0.19
C ASN A 172 -8.22 4.36 0.79
N SER A 173 -7.04 4.29 1.38
CA SER A 173 -6.49 3.07 1.95
C SER A 173 -5.82 3.28 3.29
N THR A 174 -5.87 2.24 4.11
CA THR A 174 -5.09 2.07 5.33
C THR A 174 -4.69 0.61 5.49
N GLU A 175 -3.64 0.33 6.23
CA GLU A 175 -3.15 -1.04 6.46
C GLU A 175 -3.06 -1.35 7.94
N ILE A 176 -3.46 -2.57 8.29
CA ILE A 176 -3.30 -3.15 9.62
C ILE A 176 -2.54 -4.46 9.47
N GLU A 177 -1.38 -4.56 10.10
CA GLU A 177 -0.47 -5.69 10.01
C GLU A 177 -0.33 -6.39 11.35
N SER A 178 -0.43 -7.71 11.32
CA SER A 178 -0.09 -8.61 12.39
C SER A 178 0.88 -9.68 11.90
N GLU A 179 1.39 -10.54 12.78
CA GLU A 179 2.39 -11.56 12.46
C GLU A 179 2.04 -12.46 11.25
N ARG A 180 0.77 -12.63 10.95
CA ARG A 180 0.28 -13.57 9.93
C ARG A 180 -0.65 -12.96 8.91
N VAL A 181 -1.11 -11.75 9.13
CA VAL A 181 -2.13 -11.12 8.30
C VAL A 181 -1.81 -9.65 8.12
N MET A 182 -1.85 -9.21 6.88
CA MET A 182 -1.92 -7.80 6.53
C MET A 182 -3.28 -7.54 5.89
N LEU A 183 -4.02 -6.61 6.47
CA LEU A 183 -5.31 -6.15 5.97
C LEU A 183 -5.11 -4.80 5.30
N THR A 184 -5.48 -4.68 4.04
CA THR A 184 -5.60 -3.40 3.34
C THR A 184 -7.08 -3.05 3.25
N LEU A 185 -7.46 -1.93 3.81
CA LEU A 185 -8.85 -1.55 4.04
C LEU A 185 -9.10 -0.11 3.55
N SER A 186 -10.36 0.23 3.33
CA SER A 186 -10.78 1.62 3.12
C SER A 186 -10.53 2.46 4.38
N ALA A 187 -9.78 3.55 4.25
CA ALA A 187 -9.47 4.42 5.38
C ALA A 187 -10.72 5.07 5.97
N THR A 188 -11.66 5.48 5.13
CA THR A 188 -12.93 6.09 5.56
C THR A 188 -13.81 5.10 6.31
N GLU A 189 -13.90 3.85 5.85
CA GLU A 189 -14.70 2.81 6.51
C GLU A 189 -14.11 2.40 7.84
N VAL A 190 -12.78 2.23 7.92
CA VAL A 190 -12.11 1.95 9.18
C VAL A 190 -12.33 3.09 10.18
N LEU A 191 -12.20 4.34 9.74
CA LEU A 191 -12.45 5.48 10.62
C LEU A 191 -13.89 5.49 11.13
N THR A 192 -14.87 5.22 10.27
CA THR A 192 -16.30 5.13 10.66
C THR A 192 -16.55 4.01 11.67
N GLY A 193 -15.85 2.88 11.52
CA GLY A 193 -16.02 1.73 12.41
C GLY A 193 -15.42 1.91 13.80
N ILE A 194 -14.53 2.88 14.02
CA ILE A 194 -13.86 3.15 15.30
C ILE A 194 -14.34 4.44 16.00
N THR A 195 -15.25 5.19 15.39
CA THR A 195 -15.87 6.40 15.95
C THR A 195 -17.31 6.17 16.38
#